data_e0be62820e450b6404ed4ad331afcfee
#
_entry.id   e0be62820e450b6404ed4ad331afcfee
#
_cell.length_a   1.000
_cell.length_b   1.000
_cell.length_c   1.000
_cell.angle_alpha   90.00
_cell.angle_beta   90.00
_cell.angle_gamma   90.00
#
_symmetry.space_group_name_H-M   'P 1'
#
loop_
_entity.id
_entity.type
_entity.pdbx_description
1 polymer ?
#
loop_
_entity_poly.entity_id
_entity_poly.type
_entity_poly.pdbx_seq_one_letter_code
_entity_poly.pdbx_strand_id
1 'polypeptide(L)'
;MSVQVENLEKNMAKLTIEVSAEELEKALNAAYQKEKGKISIPGFRKGKVPRAMIEKMYGPAVFYEDAANTLMQANYPAAVEESGVDIVSRPTVDVVQIEQGKPFIFTAEVAVRPEVTLGKYMGVTVTKIDTSVSDEEVAESLEKERNNNARTITVTDRPVAEGDTAVIDFEGFVDGVAFEGGKGENHSLEIGSHTFIDTFEDQLVGKNTGDEVEVNVTFPEKYQSADLAGKPALFKVKINEIKTKELPELDDEFAQDVSEFDTLDEYKEDLRKRLVEQKENEAKRTKEDEAIQKIIDKSKMDIPEAMIDTQCETMVEEFAQRIAQSGLSMDQYLQFSGMTIDKLKEQVRPEATTRIQSSLVLEQIAKDENIEITDEDIDAEIEKMAKAYGMEADKLKEYMGESEKKSMKNDLAIQKAVELVMDNVKERAKAKSKKAAESEEAATEE
;
A
#
# COMPACT_ATOMS: atom_id res chain seq x y z
N MET A 1 -18.50 -7.54 -36.51
CA MET A 1 -17.77 -8.28 -35.47
C MET A 1 -18.65 -9.44 -35.00
N SER A 2 -18.10 -10.58 -34.68
CA SER A 2 -18.81 -11.67 -33.99
C SER A 2 -17.97 -12.16 -32.84
N VAL A 3 -18.63 -12.58 -31.75
CA VAL A 3 -17.99 -13.05 -30.53
C VAL A 3 -18.50 -14.45 -30.19
N GLN A 4 -17.61 -15.36 -29.91
CA GLN A 4 -17.94 -16.68 -29.39
C GLN A 4 -17.30 -16.86 -28.04
N VAL A 5 -18.05 -17.33 -27.04
CA VAL A 5 -17.60 -17.55 -25.67
C VAL A 5 -17.50 -19.06 -25.42
N GLU A 6 -16.34 -19.50 -24.98
CA GLU A 6 -16.09 -20.87 -24.53
C GLU A 6 -15.70 -20.82 -23.06
N ASN A 7 -16.48 -21.46 -22.20
CA ASN A 7 -16.14 -21.57 -20.78
C ASN A 7 -15.07 -22.64 -20.59
N LEU A 8 -14.00 -22.28 -19.93
CA LEU A 8 -12.89 -23.16 -19.57
C LEU A 8 -13.00 -23.59 -18.11
N GLU A 9 -12.14 -24.49 -17.69
CA GLU A 9 -12.04 -24.90 -16.27
C GLU A 9 -11.53 -23.75 -15.38
N LYS A 10 -11.77 -23.83 -14.06
CA LYS A 10 -11.29 -22.90 -13.05
C LYS A 10 -11.73 -21.44 -13.25
N ASN A 11 -12.99 -21.25 -13.63
CA ASN A 11 -13.57 -19.92 -13.86
C ASN A 11 -12.78 -19.08 -14.86
N MET A 12 -12.30 -19.72 -15.92
CA MET A 12 -11.72 -19.06 -17.08
C MET A 12 -12.69 -19.12 -18.27
N ALA A 13 -12.64 -18.13 -19.14
CA ALA A 13 -13.36 -18.11 -20.39
C ALA A 13 -12.45 -17.69 -21.54
N LYS A 14 -12.71 -18.23 -22.71
CA LYS A 14 -12.03 -17.86 -23.94
C LYS A 14 -13.02 -17.18 -24.87
N LEU A 15 -12.75 -15.93 -25.16
CA LEU A 15 -13.48 -15.14 -26.14
C LEU A 15 -12.77 -15.28 -27.48
N THR A 16 -13.46 -15.78 -28.48
CA THR A 16 -12.98 -15.78 -29.88
C THR A 16 -13.66 -14.63 -30.60
N ILE A 17 -12.90 -13.69 -31.08
CA ILE A 17 -13.39 -12.46 -31.68
C ILE A 17 -12.98 -12.42 -33.12
N GLU A 18 -13.99 -12.33 -34.04
CA GLU A 18 -13.80 -12.25 -35.46
C GLU A 18 -14.14 -10.83 -35.95
N VAL A 19 -13.18 -10.21 -36.60
CA VAL A 19 -13.28 -8.88 -37.20
C VAL A 19 -13.27 -9.03 -38.70
N SER A 20 -14.14 -8.32 -39.44
CA SER A 20 -14.29 -8.48 -40.86
C SER A 20 -13.01 -8.16 -41.65
N ALA A 21 -12.84 -8.79 -42.83
CA ALA A 21 -11.71 -8.53 -43.70
C ALA A 21 -11.65 -7.06 -44.17
N GLU A 22 -12.81 -6.38 -44.26
CA GLU A 22 -12.87 -4.97 -44.61
C GLU A 22 -12.28 -4.08 -43.52
N GLU A 23 -12.55 -4.39 -42.27
CA GLU A 23 -11.97 -3.66 -41.10
C GLU A 23 -10.48 -3.92 -40.98
N LEU A 24 -10.04 -5.18 -41.23
CA LEU A 24 -8.60 -5.49 -41.27
C LEU A 24 -7.89 -4.66 -42.35
N GLU A 25 -8.49 -4.56 -43.55
CA GLU A 25 -7.88 -3.79 -44.65
C GLU A 25 -7.80 -2.29 -44.34
N LYS A 26 -8.81 -1.75 -43.64
CA LYS A 26 -8.76 -0.35 -43.11
C LYS A 26 -7.64 -0.17 -42.09
N ALA A 27 -7.49 -1.11 -41.16
CA ALA A 27 -6.44 -1.07 -40.15
C ALA A 27 -5.04 -1.21 -40.77
N LEU A 28 -4.87 -2.11 -41.75
CA LEU A 28 -3.61 -2.23 -42.47
C LEU A 28 -3.24 -0.96 -43.24
N ASN A 29 -4.23 -0.28 -43.83
CA ASN A 29 -4.01 1.01 -44.46
C ASN A 29 -3.64 2.11 -43.45
N ALA A 30 -4.25 2.12 -42.28
CA ALA A 30 -3.90 3.05 -41.20
C ALA A 30 -2.46 2.80 -40.69
N ALA A 31 -2.08 1.55 -40.45
CA ALA A 31 -0.74 1.14 -40.09
C ALA A 31 0.31 1.57 -41.14
N TYR A 32 0.00 1.35 -42.42
CA TYR A 32 0.85 1.87 -43.51
C TYR A 32 1.00 3.40 -43.45
N GLN A 33 -0.06 4.16 -43.24
CA GLN A 33 0.02 5.65 -43.19
C GLN A 33 0.89 6.09 -42.02
N LYS A 34 0.83 5.41 -40.87
CA LYS A 34 1.64 5.67 -39.69
C LYS A 34 3.12 5.37 -39.93
N GLU A 35 3.41 4.21 -40.57
CA GLU A 35 4.78 3.70 -40.68
C GLU A 35 5.52 4.12 -41.97
N LYS A 36 4.81 4.51 -43.04
CA LYS A 36 5.42 4.89 -44.35
C LYS A 36 6.50 5.96 -44.25
N GLY A 37 6.40 6.84 -43.22
CA GLY A 37 7.37 7.90 -42.98
C GLY A 37 8.71 7.40 -42.45
N LYS A 38 8.73 6.20 -41.86
CA LYS A 38 9.94 5.59 -41.31
C LYS A 38 10.64 4.67 -42.31
N ILE A 39 9.90 4.16 -43.31
CA ILE A 39 10.39 3.17 -44.28
C ILE A 39 11.08 3.88 -45.46
N SER A 40 12.28 3.44 -45.80
CA SER A 40 13.04 3.91 -46.95
C SER A 40 13.33 2.74 -47.89
N ILE A 41 12.96 2.91 -49.17
CA ILE A 41 13.21 1.91 -50.23
C ILE A 41 14.02 2.61 -51.33
N PRO A 42 15.09 1.97 -51.85
CA PRO A 42 15.87 2.50 -52.97
C PRO A 42 14.97 2.83 -54.18
N GLY A 43 15.13 3.98 -54.75
CA GLY A 43 14.33 4.46 -55.90
C GLY A 43 13.04 5.22 -55.49
N PHE A 44 12.69 5.30 -54.23
CA PHE A 44 11.55 6.07 -53.75
C PHE A 44 11.92 7.13 -52.74
N ARG A 45 11.24 8.27 -52.80
CA ARG A 45 11.38 9.32 -51.78
C ARG A 45 10.76 8.81 -50.48
N LYS A 46 11.44 8.99 -49.34
CA LYS A 46 10.98 8.64 -48.00
C LYS A 46 9.54 9.13 -47.75
N GLY A 47 8.66 8.26 -47.26
CA GLY A 47 7.25 8.55 -46.99
C GLY A 47 6.34 8.57 -48.26
N LYS A 48 6.86 8.28 -49.45
CA LYS A 48 6.10 8.23 -50.70
C LYS A 48 6.09 6.84 -51.38
N VAL A 49 6.59 5.84 -50.68
CA VAL A 49 6.61 4.43 -51.12
C VAL A 49 5.17 3.88 -51.09
N PRO A 50 4.61 3.34 -52.17
CA PRO A 50 3.30 2.71 -52.14
C PRO A 50 3.29 1.47 -51.22
N ARG A 51 2.17 1.20 -50.55
CA ARG A 51 1.99 0.05 -49.64
C ARG A 51 2.39 -1.26 -50.29
N ALA A 52 1.88 -1.56 -51.49
CA ALA A 52 2.17 -2.78 -52.22
C ALA A 52 3.68 -2.99 -52.51
N MET A 53 4.46 -1.92 -52.60
CA MET A 53 5.91 -2.01 -52.84
C MET A 53 6.63 -2.37 -51.52
N ILE A 54 6.15 -1.82 -50.38
CA ILE A 54 6.67 -2.17 -49.05
C ILE A 54 6.37 -3.64 -48.75
N GLU A 55 5.13 -4.08 -48.97
CA GLU A 55 4.70 -5.46 -48.75
C GLU A 55 5.45 -6.47 -49.66
N LYS A 56 5.79 -6.06 -50.89
CA LYS A 56 6.60 -6.88 -51.80
C LYS A 56 8.03 -7.07 -51.31
N MET A 57 8.62 -6.05 -50.65
CA MET A 57 10.01 -6.12 -50.20
C MET A 57 10.18 -6.71 -48.81
N TYR A 58 9.27 -6.40 -47.90
CA TYR A 58 9.37 -6.76 -46.46
C TYR A 58 8.37 -7.86 -46.08
N GLY A 59 7.50 -8.26 -47.02
CA GLY A 59 6.41 -9.21 -46.78
C GLY A 59 5.13 -8.49 -46.30
N PRO A 60 3.96 -9.12 -46.48
CA PRO A 60 2.66 -8.55 -46.08
C PRO A 60 2.53 -8.35 -44.57
N ALA A 61 3.30 -9.12 -43.80
CA ALA A 61 3.25 -9.06 -42.32
C ALA A 61 3.81 -7.77 -41.71
N VAL A 62 4.47 -6.93 -42.52
CA VAL A 62 5.14 -5.69 -42.02
C VAL A 62 4.18 -4.72 -41.29
N PHE A 63 2.87 -4.79 -41.58
CA PHE A 63 1.84 -3.93 -40.96
C PHE A 63 0.90 -4.69 -40.05
N TYR A 64 1.08 -6.03 -39.89
CA TYR A 64 0.14 -6.87 -39.15
C TYR A 64 0.11 -6.56 -37.67
N GLU A 65 1.26 -6.31 -37.06
CA GLU A 65 1.35 -6.01 -35.63
C GLU A 65 0.60 -4.73 -35.24
N ASP A 66 0.86 -3.62 -35.95
CA ASP A 66 0.18 -2.35 -35.72
C ASP A 66 -1.33 -2.44 -36.02
N ALA A 67 -1.71 -3.13 -37.08
CA ALA A 67 -3.11 -3.33 -37.43
C ALA A 67 -3.83 -4.21 -36.40
N ALA A 68 -3.22 -5.32 -35.98
CA ALA A 68 -3.77 -6.22 -34.96
C ALA A 68 -3.96 -5.45 -33.64
N ASN A 69 -2.95 -4.77 -33.16
CA ASN A 69 -3.04 -3.98 -31.91
C ASN A 69 -4.17 -2.95 -31.96
N THR A 70 -4.30 -2.24 -33.10
CA THR A 70 -5.37 -1.24 -33.29
C THR A 70 -6.75 -1.90 -33.27
N LEU A 71 -6.92 -3.04 -33.95
CA LEU A 71 -8.20 -3.75 -34.00
C LEU A 71 -8.55 -4.42 -32.66
N MET A 72 -7.58 -4.99 -31.97
CA MET A 72 -7.81 -5.58 -30.65
C MET A 72 -8.28 -4.53 -29.66
N GLN A 73 -7.60 -3.39 -29.59
CA GLN A 73 -7.99 -2.28 -28.70
C GLN A 73 -9.38 -1.71 -29.01
N ALA A 74 -9.73 -1.62 -30.29
CA ALA A 74 -11.03 -1.07 -30.69
C ALA A 74 -12.19 -2.06 -30.50
N ASN A 75 -11.96 -3.37 -30.71
CA ASN A 75 -13.06 -4.36 -30.74
C ASN A 75 -13.20 -5.13 -29.42
N TYR A 76 -12.15 -5.24 -28.60
CA TYR A 76 -12.21 -6.01 -27.34
C TYR A 76 -13.27 -5.46 -26.36
N PRO A 77 -13.37 -4.15 -26.07
CA PRO A 77 -14.39 -3.64 -25.16
C PRO A 77 -15.82 -3.97 -25.59
N ALA A 78 -16.11 -3.78 -26.89
CA ALA A 78 -17.42 -4.10 -27.44
C ALA A 78 -17.71 -5.63 -27.43
N ALA A 79 -16.67 -6.45 -27.62
CA ALA A 79 -16.78 -7.90 -27.53
C ALA A 79 -17.08 -8.37 -26.10
N VAL A 80 -16.49 -7.74 -25.10
CA VAL A 80 -16.78 -8.00 -23.68
C VAL A 80 -18.23 -7.68 -23.37
N GLU A 81 -18.73 -6.53 -23.80
CA GLU A 81 -20.11 -6.11 -23.57
C GLU A 81 -21.10 -7.07 -24.28
N GLU A 82 -20.85 -7.44 -25.53
CA GLU A 82 -21.69 -8.38 -26.29
C GLU A 82 -21.69 -9.79 -25.67
N SER A 83 -20.56 -10.21 -25.08
CA SER A 83 -20.42 -11.53 -24.44
C SER A 83 -21.27 -11.70 -23.18
N GLY A 84 -21.58 -10.60 -22.48
CA GLY A 84 -22.25 -10.61 -21.17
C GLY A 84 -21.47 -11.29 -20.05
N VAL A 85 -20.18 -11.57 -20.25
CA VAL A 85 -19.31 -12.24 -19.27
C VAL A 85 -18.75 -11.21 -18.29
N ASP A 86 -18.84 -11.49 -16.99
CA ASP A 86 -18.26 -10.64 -15.93
C ASP A 86 -16.75 -10.95 -15.78
N ILE A 87 -15.94 -10.18 -16.51
CA ILE A 87 -14.49 -10.39 -16.61
C ILE A 87 -13.80 -9.68 -15.44
N VAL A 88 -12.92 -10.42 -14.74
CA VAL A 88 -12.21 -9.97 -13.51
C VAL A 88 -10.70 -10.01 -13.63
N SER A 89 -10.15 -10.20 -14.82
CA SER A 89 -8.71 -10.16 -15.07
C SER A 89 -8.37 -9.42 -16.36
N ARG A 90 -7.08 -9.08 -16.51
CA ARG A 90 -6.58 -8.65 -17.81
C ARG A 90 -6.63 -9.80 -18.80
N PRO A 91 -6.97 -9.57 -20.10
CA PRO A 91 -7.01 -10.62 -21.11
C PRO A 91 -5.60 -11.07 -21.48
N THR A 92 -5.41 -12.39 -21.62
CA THR A 92 -4.29 -12.93 -22.38
C THR A 92 -4.74 -13.07 -23.83
N VAL A 93 -4.11 -12.33 -24.74
CA VAL A 93 -4.58 -12.23 -26.12
C VAL A 93 -3.64 -12.96 -27.06
N ASP A 94 -4.20 -13.85 -27.93
CA ASP A 94 -3.49 -14.55 -28.98
C ASP A 94 -4.12 -14.30 -30.35
N VAL A 95 -3.29 -14.13 -31.38
CA VAL A 95 -3.73 -13.96 -32.76
C VAL A 95 -3.84 -15.31 -33.42
N VAL A 96 -5.07 -15.71 -33.77
CA VAL A 96 -5.37 -16.98 -34.44
C VAL A 96 -5.21 -16.86 -35.95
N GLN A 97 -5.71 -15.76 -36.54
CA GLN A 97 -5.65 -15.54 -37.99
C GLN A 97 -5.48 -14.05 -38.29
N ILE A 98 -4.41 -13.72 -39.02
CA ILE A 98 -4.22 -12.42 -39.64
C ILE A 98 -3.64 -12.59 -41.03
N GLU A 99 -4.48 -12.41 -42.05
CA GLU A 99 -4.09 -12.55 -43.45
C GLU A 99 -4.93 -11.61 -44.32
N GLN A 100 -4.29 -10.93 -45.24
CA GLN A 100 -4.97 -9.99 -46.14
C GLN A 100 -6.09 -10.67 -46.93
N GLY A 101 -7.28 -10.08 -46.92
CA GLY A 101 -8.47 -10.61 -47.61
C GLY A 101 -9.23 -11.67 -46.80
N LYS A 102 -8.76 -12.05 -45.64
CA LYS A 102 -9.47 -12.92 -44.68
C LYS A 102 -9.89 -12.14 -43.44
N PRO A 103 -10.88 -12.61 -42.66
CA PRO A 103 -11.21 -12.04 -41.38
C PRO A 103 -9.99 -12.08 -40.42
N PHE A 104 -9.87 -11.08 -39.56
CA PHE A 104 -8.93 -11.09 -38.46
C PHE A 104 -9.58 -11.80 -37.26
N ILE A 105 -8.94 -12.85 -36.77
CA ILE A 105 -9.43 -13.65 -35.63
C ILE A 105 -8.39 -13.64 -34.53
N PHE A 106 -8.80 -13.23 -33.35
CA PHE A 106 -7.99 -13.31 -32.15
C PHE A 106 -8.79 -13.89 -31.01
N THR A 107 -8.09 -14.46 -30.05
CA THR A 107 -8.68 -14.99 -28.82
C THR A 107 -8.20 -14.19 -27.63
N ALA A 108 -9.10 -14.02 -26.66
CA ALA A 108 -8.78 -13.43 -25.36
C ALA A 108 -9.17 -14.43 -24.27
N GLU A 109 -8.19 -14.94 -23.54
CA GLU A 109 -8.43 -15.75 -22.35
C GLU A 109 -8.52 -14.84 -21.14
N VAL A 110 -9.60 -14.99 -20.38
CA VAL A 110 -9.96 -14.10 -19.26
C VAL A 110 -10.44 -14.92 -18.07
N ALA A 111 -10.20 -14.41 -16.87
CA ALA A 111 -10.87 -14.93 -15.68
C ALA A 111 -12.27 -14.32 -15.56
N VAL A 112 -13.22 -15.16 -15.24
CA VAL A 112 -14.63 -14.81 -15.01
C VAL A 112 -14.87 -14.81 -13.50
N ARG A 113 -15.74 -13.92 -13.05
CA ARG A 113 -16.14 -13.86 -11.65
C ARG A 113 -16.60 -15.22 -11.14
N PRO A 114 -15.97 -15.76 -10.08
CA PRO A 114 -16.35 -17.06 -9.55
C PRO A 114 -17.70 -17.00 -8.82
N GLU A 115 -18.43 -18.12 -8.86
CA GLU A 115 -19.62 -18.29 -8.02
C GLU A 115 -19.20 -18.51 -6.56
N VAL A 116 -19.93 -17.86 -5.65
CA VAL A 116 -19.71 -17.98 -4.22
C VAL A 116 -20.87 -18.73 -3.58
N THR A 117 -20.57 -19.80 -2.88
CA THR A 117 -21.53 -20.47 -2.01
C THR A 117 -21.31 -19.98 -0.59
N LEU A 118 -22.22 -19.12 -0.11
CA LEU A 118 -22.11 -18.56 1.24
C LEU A 118 -22.34 -19.64 2.32
N GLY A 119 -21.50 -19.58 3.34
CA GLY A 119 -21.75 -20.26 4.60
C GLY A 119 -22.73 -19.46 5.47
N LYS A 120 -22.78 -19.78 6.78
CA LYS A 120 -23.59 -18.99 7.71
C LYS A 120 -22.89 -17.65 8.00
N TYR A 121 -23.47 -16.55 7.53
CA TYR A 121 -22.97 -15.19 7.72
C TYR A 121 -23.75 -14.39 8.78
N MET A 122 -25.02 -14.71 9.07
CA MET A 122 -25.79 -14.07 10.13
C MET A 122 -25.46 -14.64 11.50
N GLY A 123 -25.30 -13.75 12.50
CA GLY A 123 -25.01 -14.12 13.89
C GLY A 123 -23.61 -14.69 14.10
N VAL A 124 -22.63 -14.20 13.34
CA VAL A 124 -21.21 -14.52 13.52
C VAL A 124 -20.76 -13.96 14.88
N THR A 125 -19.92 -14.73 15.59
CA THR A 125 -19.42 -14.29 16.90
C THR A 125 -18.07 -13.64 16.74
N VAL A 126 -17.90 -12.40 17.22
CA VAL A 126 -16.63 -11.68 17.24
C VAL A 126 -16.16 -11.42 18.67
N THR A 127 -14.89 -11.11 18.81
CA THR A 127 -14.29 -10.78 20.09
C THR A 127 -14.69 -9.37 20.51
N LYS A 128 -15.17 -9.20 21.75
CA LYS A 128 -15.41 -7.88 22.32
C LYS A 128 -14.06 -7.21 22.58
N ILE A 129 -13.86 -6.02 22.02
CA ILE A 129 -12.67 -5.22 22.19
C ILE A 129 -13.00 -4.09 23.17
N ASP A 130 -12.15 -3.89 24.16
CA ASP A 130 -12.28 -2.78 25.10
C ASP A 130 -11.78 -1.49 24.46
N THR A 131 -12.62 -0.49 24.42
CA THR A 131 -12.34 0.85 23.87
C THR A 131 -12.20 1.91 24.96
N SER A 132 -12.21 1.50 26.23
CA SER A 132 -11.98 2.44 27.33
C SER A 132 -10.57 3.04 27.25
N VAL A 133 -10.47 4.32 27.62
CA VAL A 133 -9.20 5.05 27.70
C VAL A 133 -8.92 5.35 29.15
N SER A 134 -7.79 4.89 29.64
CA SER A 134 -7.34 5.16 30.99
C SER A 134 -6.70 6.53 31.13
N ASP A 135 -6.58 7.02 32.35
CA ASP A 135 -5.89 8.30 32.63
C ASP A 135 -4.39 8.20 32.31
N GLU A 136 -3.80 7.00 32.46
CA GLU A 136 -2.42 6.73 32.08
C GLU A 136 -2.18 6.90 30.58
N GLU A 137 -3.09 6.41 29.73
CA GLU A 137 -2.98 6.55 28.27
C GLU A 137 -3.10 8.03 27.83
N VAL A 138 -3.95 8.80 28.49
CA VAL A 138 -4.03 10.24 28.25
C VAL A 138 -2.74 10.94 28.67
N ALA A 139 -2.18 10.57 29.84
CA ALA A 139 -0.93 11.11 30.31
C ALA A 139 0.25 10.74 29.38
N GLU A 140 0.31 9.50 28.88
CA GLU A 140 1.32 9.06 27.93
C GLU A 140 1.21 9.83 26.59
N SER A 141 -0.01 10.03 26.10
CA SER A 141 -0.24 10.83 24.90
C SER A 141 0.19 12.29 25.08
N LEU A 142 -0.11 12.86 26.26
CA LEU A 142 0.29 14.22 26.61
C LEU A 142 1.82 14.34 26.74
N GLU A 143 2.49 13.37 27.35
CA GLU A 143 3.96 13.34 27.44
C GLU A 143 4.61 13.18 26.05
N LYS A 144 3.99 12.44 25.14
CA LYS A 144 4.44 12.35 23.76
C LYS A 144 4.37 13.72 23.06
N GLU A 145 3.25 14.43 23.21
CA GLU A 145 3.12 15.79 22.66
C GLU A 145 4.12 16.77 23.31
N ARG A 146 4.34 16.66 24.62
CA ARG A 146 5.36 17.42 25.35
C ARG A 146 6.76 17.20 24.78
N ASN A 147 7.12 15.94 24.52
CA ASN A 147 8.40 15.59 23.91
C ASN A 147 8.54 16.09 22.47
N ASN A 148 7.47 16.07 21.68
CA ASN A 148 7.46 16.59 20.32
C ASN A 148 7.67 18.10 20.27
N ASN A 149 7.23 18.82 21.31
CA ASN A 149 7.36 20.27 21.47
C ASN A 149 8.55 20.69 22.34
N ALA A 150 9.44 19.75 22.69
CA ALA A 150 10.66 20.05 23.43
C ALA A 150 11.56 21.00 22.63
N ARG A 151 12.10 22.01 23.35
CA ARG A 151 13.10 22.93 22.78
C ARG A 151 14.49 22.34 22.95
N THR A 152 15.29 22.38 21.90
CA THR A 152 16.71 21.99 22.03
C THR A 152 17.53 23.20 22.43
N ILE A 153 18.15 23.14 23.59
CA ILE A 153 19.03 24.17 24.11
C ILE A 153 20.46 23.67 24.19
N THR A 154 21.42 24.57 23.93
CA THR A 154 22.85 24.27 24.11
C THR A 154 23.24 24.39 25.57
N VAL A 155 23.89 23.36 26.08
CA VAL A 155 24.40 23.28 27.45
C VAL A 155 25.89 23.61 27.48
N THR A 156 26.28 24.60 28.26
CA THR A 156 27.69 25.02 28.37
C THR A 156 28.25 24.95 29.81
N ASP A 157 27.41 24.70 30.77
CA ASP A 157 27.70 24.82 32.21
C ASP A 157 27.79 23.50 32.97
N ARG A 158 27.49 22.36 32.27
CA ARG A 158 27.59 21.03 32.86
C ARG A 158 28.11 20.00 31.85
N PRO A 159 28.63 18.86 32.32
CA PRO A 159 29.01 17.74 31.45
C PRO A 159 27.81 17.06 30.81
N VAL A 160 28.11 16.22 29.82
CA VAL A 160 27.16 15.33 29.13
C VAL A 160 26.45 14.44 30.15
N ALA A 161 25.14 14.40 30.08
CA ALA A 161 24.27 13.53 30.85
C ALA A 161 23.46 12.57 29.93
N GLU A 162 22.87 11.56 30.52
CA GLU A 162 21.94 10.67 29.83
C GLU A 162 20.72 11.45 29.30
N GLY A 163 20.30 11.20 28.07
CA GLY A 163 19.23 11.95 27.38
C GLY A 163 19.70 13.22 26.66
N ASP A 164 20.95 13.65 26.84
CA ASP A 164 21.51 14.78 26.09
C ASP A 164 21.87 14.35 24.65
N THR A 165 21.88 15.28 23.72
CA THR A 165 22.43 15.11 22.39
C THR A 165 23.83 15.70 22.32
N ALA A 166 24.84 14.87 22.25
CA ALA A 166 26.22 15.31 22.04
C ALA A 166 26.49 15.44 20.51
N VAL A 167 26.94 16.62 20.11
CA VAL A 167 27.46 16.83 18.75
C VAL A 167 28.94 16.49 18.76
N ILE A 168 29.31 15.42 18.10
CA ILE A 168 30.66 14.84 18.18
C ILE A 168 31.34 14.74 16.82
N ASP A 169 32.66 14.87 16.83
CA ASP A 169 33.51 14.36 15.75
C ASP A 169 34.14 13.07 16.26
N PHE A 170 34.14 12.05 15.43
CA PHE A 170 34.74 10.78 15.80
C PHE A 170 35.55 10.15 14.66
N GLU A 171 36.60 9.41 15.00
CA GLU A 171 37.39 8.62 14.09
C GLU A 171 37.75 7.28 14.74
N GLY A 172 37.33 6.19 14.11
CA GLY A 172 37.48 4.82 14.59
C GLY A 172 38.71 4.12 14.03
N PHE A 173 39.41 3.37 14.87
CA PHE A 173 40.61 2.58 14.53
C PHE A 173 40.44 1.15 15.01
N VAL A 174 40.78 0.20 14.16
CA VAL A 174 40.94 -1.22 14.50
C VAL A 174 42.39 -1.60 14.24
N ASP A 175 43.04 -2.19 15.23
CA ASP A 175 44.48 -2.52 15.17
C ASP A 175 45.38 -1.31 14.80
N GLY A 176 44.98 -0.10 15.16
CA GLY A 176 45.68 1.14 14.89
C GLY A 176 45.50 1.70 13.48
N VAL A 177 44.62 1.09 12.65
CA VAL A 177 44.33 1.53 11.28
C VAL A 177 42.90 2.08 11.24
N ALA A 178 42.73 3.28 10.68
CA ALA A 178 41.39 3.84 10.46
C ALA A 178 40.60 3.00 9.45
N PHE A 179 39.34 2.74 9.70
CA PHE A 179 38.48 1.96 8.81
C PHE A 179 37.43 2.83 8.12
N GLU A 180 37.00 2.37 6.95
CA GLU A 180 35.98 3.06 6.15
C GLU A 180 34.63 3.06 6.87
N GLY A 181 33.96 4.24 6.95
CA GLY A 181 32.74 4.43 7.71
C GLY A 181 32.94 4.69 9.21
N GLY A 182 34.18 4.64 9.71
CA GLY A 182 34.52 4.92 11.12
C GLY A 182 34.72 6.40 11.44
N LYS A 183 34.55 7.34 10.47
CA LYS A 183 34.75 8.78 10.68
C LYS A 183 33.46 9.55 10.46
N GLY A 184 33.13 10.47 11.37
CA GLY A 184 32.05 11.43 11.25
C GLY A 184 32.43 12.77 11.86
N GLU A 185 31.93 13.86 11.30
CA GLU A 185 32.11 15.23 11.79
C GLU A 185 30.75 15.86 12.09
N ASN A 186 30.63 16.56 13.21
CA ASN A 186 29.39 17.19 13.70
C ASN A 186 28.19 16.21 13.76
N HIS A 187 28.44 14.97 14.14
CA HIS A 187 27.39 13.98 14.27
C HIS A 187 26.61 14.18 15.57
N SER A 188 25.30 14.27 15.46
CA SER A 188 24.41 14.39 16.63
C SER A 188 24.08 13.00 17.17
N LEU A 189 24.53 12.72 18.38
CA LEU A 189 24.33 11.46 19.08
C LEU A 189 23.53 11.70 20.36
N GLU A 190 22.35 11.10 20.46
CA GLU A 190 21.54 11.10 21.68
C GLU A 190 22.11 10.03 22.63
N ILE A 191 22.55 10.45 23.80
CA ILE A 191 23.15 9.61 24.83
C ILE A 191 22.09 8.76 25.52
N GLY A 192 22.24 7.44 25.49
CA GLY A 192 21.25 6.47 25.97
C GLY A 192 20.31 5.95 24.87
N SER A 193 20.49 6.38 23.62
CA SER A 193 19.71 5.88 22.48
C SER A 193 20.11 4.49 22.02
N HIS A 194 21.29 4.02 22.42
CA HIS A 194 21.92 2.76 21.96
C HIS A 194 22.00 2.63 20.44
N THR A 195 22.13 3.76 19.72
CA THR A 195 22.31 3.78 18.26
C THR A 195 23.75 3.49 17.84
N PHE A 196 24.70 3.74 18.74
CA PHE A 196 26.09 3.37 18.57
C PHE A 196 26.39 2.01 19.21
N ILE A 197 27.63 1.53 19.03
CA ILE A 197 28.09 0.24 19.59
C ILE A 197 27.98 0.29 21.11
N ASP A 198 27.57 -0.80 21.72
CA ASP A 198 27.41 -0.93 23.17
C ASP A 198 28.62 -0.36 23.93
N THR A 199 28.36 0.39 25.00
CA THR A 199 29.32 1.11 25.84
C THR A 199 29.97 2.34 25.21
N PHE A 200 29.65 2.72 23.98
CA PHE A 200 30.21 3.93 23.36
C PHE A 200 29.63 5.18 24.01
N GLU A 201 28.32 5.25 24.14
CA GLU A 201 27.60 6.40 24.69
C GLU A 201 27.90 6.59 26.18
N ASP A 202 27.97 5.51 26.95
CA ASP A 202 28.28 5.54 28.40
C ASP A 202 29.62 6.17 28.69
N GLN A 203 30.64 6.03 27.84
CA GLN A 203 31.96 6.59 28.03
C GLN A 203 32.03 8.11 27.77
N LEU A 204 30.99 8.67 27.12
CA LEU A 204 30.85 10.11 26.90
C LEU A 204 30.16 10.81 28.06
N VAL A 205 29.40 10.10 28.88
CA VAL A 205 28.74 10.63 30.05
C VAL A 205 29.78 11.24 31.01
N GLY A 206 29.53 12.44 31.50
CA GLY A 206 30.43 13.16 32.43
C GLY A 206 31.57 13.91 31.74
N LYS A 207 31.65 13.94 30.39
CA LYS A 207 32.64 14.71 29.63
C LYS A 207 32.09 16.10 29.28
N ASN A 208 32.96 17.06 29.05
CA ASN A 208 32.58 18.45 28.78
C ASN A 208 32.72 18.77 27.27
N THR A 209 32.07 19.85 26.88
CA THR A 209 32.29 20.44 25.55
C THR A 209 33.76 20.77 25.33
N GLY A 210 34.33 20.37 24.21
CA GLY A 210 35.72 20.54 23.84
C GLY A 210 36.63 19.37 24.26
N ASP A 211 36.16 18.43 25.09
CA ASP A 211 36.96 17.28 25.49
C ASP A 211 37.22 16.33 24.32
N GLU A 212 38.45 15.82 24.26
CA GLU A 212 38.85 14.71 23.38
C GLU A 212 38.91 13.44 24.23
N VAL A 213 38.11 12.45 23.85
CA VAL A 213 37.92 11.20 24.60
C VAL A 213 38.31 10.02 23.76
N GLU A 214 39.06 9.09 24.33
CA GLU A 214 39.32 7.79 23.72
C GLU A 214 38.30 6.77 24.20
N VAL A 215 37.40 6.36 23.29
CA VAL A 215 36.30 5.43 23.56
C VAL A 215 36.67 4.06 23.06
N ASN A 216 36.73 3.07 23.95
CA ASN A 216 37.09 1.69 23.62
C ASN A 216 35.83 0.84 23.59
N VAL A 217 35.55 0.22 22.44
CA VAL A 217 34.37 -0.64 22.22
C VAL A 217 34.78 -1.94 21.52
N THR A 218 33.90 -2.93 21.60
CA THR A 218 34.07 -4.15 20.83
C THR A 218 32.86 -4.33 19.90
N PHE A 219 33.12 -4.52 18.62
CA PHE A 219 32.06 -4.78 17.65
C PHE A 219 31.31 -6.09 17.98
N PRO A 220 29.98 -6.15 17.85
CA PRO A 220 29.21 -7.37 18.01
C PRO A 220 29.70 -8.46 17.05
N GLU A 221 29.59 -9.74 17.47
CA GLU A 221 29.95 -10.88 16.60
C GLU A 221 29.13 -10.96 15.31
N LYS A 222 27.89 -10.41 15.31
CA LYS A 222 26.98 -10.36 14.16
C LYS A 222 26.93 -8.97 13.54
N TYR A 223 28.08 -8.30 13.40
CA TYR A 223 28.12 -6.99 12.74
C TYR A 223 28.06 -7.15 11.22
N GLN A 224 27.48 -6.16 10.53
CA GLN A 224 27.28 -6.20 9.06
C GLN A 224 28.58 -6.35 8.26
N SER A 225 29.68 -5.75 8.76
CA SER A 225 31.01 -5.91 8.17
C SER A 225 31.75 -7.07 8.83
N ALA A 226 32.05 -8.11 8.04
CA ALA A 226 32.81 -9.27 8.51
C ALA A 226 34.23 -8.91 8.96
N ASP A 227 34.81 -7.81 8.43
CA ASP A 227 36.14 -7.35 8.77
C ASP A 227 36.23 -6.66 10.15
N LEU A 228 35.10 -6.23 10.67
CA LEU A 228 34.99 -5.54 11.97
C LEU A 228 34.34 -6.40 13.06
N ALA A 229 33.59 -7.43 12.70
CA ALA A 229 32.83 -8.29 13.63
C ALA A 229 33.76 -8.89 14.72
N GLY A 230 33.37 -8.70 16.00
CA GLY A 230 34.10 -9.22 17.17
C GLY A 230 35.43 -8.54 17.48
N LYS A 231 35.85 -7.52 16.71
CA LYS A 231 37.14 -6.85 16.93
C LYS A 231 37.02 -5.68 17.92
N PRO A 232 38.04 -5.45 18.75
CA PRO A 232 38.15 -4.25 19.55
C PRO A 232 38.47 -3.04 18.66
N ALA A 233 37.83 -1.93 18.91
CA ALA A 233 38.03 -0.66 18.22
C ALA A 233 38.26 0.48 19.22
N LEU A 234 39.11 1.40 18.83
CA LEU A 234 39.40 2.64 19.54
C LEU A 234 38.80 3.79 18.73
N PHE A 235 37.89 4.54 19.32
CA PHE A 235 37.36 5.78 18.72
C PHE A 235 37.97 7.00 19.42
N LYS A 236 38.51 7.91 18.64
CA LYS A 236 38.88 9.24 19.12
C LYS A 236 37.69 10.14 18.88
N VAL A 237 37.10 10.60 19.96
CA VAL A 237 35.87 11.39 19.95
C VAL A 237 36.13 12.76 20.50
N LYS A 238 35.72 13.80 19.79
CA LYS A 238 35.73 15.18 20.26
C LYS A 238 34.29 15.67 20.43
N ILE A 239 33.98 16.20 21.58
CA ILE A 239 32.66 16.76 21.87
C ILE A 239 32.65 18.23 21.46
N ASN A 240 31.93 18.57 20.40
CA ASN A 240 31.84 19.92 19.87
C ASN A 240 30.79 20.75 20.60
N GLU A 241 29.63 20.16 20.91
CA GLU A 241 28.49 20.84 21.55
C GLU A 241 27.66 19.80 22.31
N ILE A 242 27.07 20.24 23.41
CA ILE A 242 26.11 19.45 24.18
C ILE A 242 24.76 20.15 24.04
N LYS A 243 23.75 19.43 23.64
CA LYS A 243 22.36 19.89 23.55
C LYS A 243 21.48 19.05 24.45
N THR A 244 20.53 19.69 25.10
CA THR A 244 19.52 18.99 25.89
C THR A 244 18.13 19.37 25.42
N LYS A 245 17.18 18.47 25.59
CA LYS A 245 15.78 18.75 25.35
C LYS A 245 15.20 19.38 26.60
N GLU A 246 14.80 20.64 26.49
CA GLU A 246 14.03 21.31 27.54
C GLU A 246 12.54 21.04 27.26
N LEU A 247 11.93 20.27 28.15
CA LEU A 247 10.50 19.96 28.06
C LEU A 247 9.70 21.15 28.60
N PRO A 248 8.67 21.63 27.88
CA PRO A 248 7.77 22.64 28.38
C PRO A 248 7.05 22.16 29.66
N GLU A 249 6.66 23.07 30.54
CA GLU A 249 5.79 22.70 31.64
C GLU A 249 4.39 22.35 31.16
N LEU A 250 3.75 21.37 31.83
CA LEU A 250 2.38 20.97 31.49
C LEU A 250 1.38 21.87 32.23
N ASP A 251 1.12 23.02 31.63
CA ASP A 251 0.21 24.04 32.12
C ASP A 251 -0.72 24.57 31.02
N ASP A 252 -1.47 25.62 31.32
CA ASP A 252 -2.41 26.22 30.36
C ASP A 252 -1.68 26.90 29.18
N GLU A 253 -0.45 27.40 29.40
CA GLU A 253 0.37 27.99 28.33
C GLU A 253 0.77 26.93 27.31
N PHE A 254 1.17 25.74 27.79
CA PHE A 254 1.43 24.61 26.93
C PHE A 254 0.20 24.23 26.09
N ALA A 255 -0.99 24.17 26.69
CA ALA A 255 -2.22 23.84 25.98
C ALA A 255 -2.52 24.85 24.85
N GLN A 256 -2.31 26.15 25.12
CA GLN A 256 -2.49 27.21 24.10
C GLN A 256 -1.45 27.15 22.98
N ASP A 257 -0.22 26.74 23.30
CA ASP A 257 0.86 26.64 22.32
C ASP A 257 0.66 25.47 21.33
N VAL A 258 0.09 24.36 21.81
CA VAL A 258 -0.01 23.11 21.01
C VAL A 258 -1.42 22.81 20.48
N SER A 259 -2.42 23.59 20.89
CA SER A 259 -3.83 23.34 20.56
C SER A 259 -4.66 24.63 20.46
N GLU A 260 -5.95 24.48 20.17
CA GLU A 260 -6.94 25.57 20.14
C GLU A 260 -7.61 25.80 21.53
N PHE A 261 -7.17 25.10 22.59
CA PHE A 261 -7.77 25.14 23.92
C PHE A 261 -7.06 26.11 24.82
N ASP A 262 -7.82 26.79 25.70
CA ASP A 262 -7.30 27.79 26.64
C ASP A 262 -6.73 27.16 27.89
N THR A 263 -7.12 25.94 28.26
CA THR A 263 -6.68 25.24 29.48
C THR A 263 -6.17 23.85 29.23
N LEU A 264 -5.25 23.39 30.08
CA LEU A 264 -4.72 22.02 30.01
C LEU A 264 -5.80 20.95 30.22
N ASP A 265 -6.80 21.24 31.06
CA ASP A 265 -7.88 20.28 31.32
C ASP A 265 -8.81 20.09 30.08
N GLU A 266 -9.13 21.16 29.35
CA GLU A 266 -9.85 21.08 28.09
C GLU A 266 -9.06 20.30 27.04
N TYR A 267 -7.76 20.53 26.95
CA TYR A 267 -6.89 19.79 26.04
C TYR A 267 -6.82 18.29 26.38
N LYS A 268 -6.73 17.93 27.68
CA LYS A 268 -6.78 16.52 28.12
C LYS A 268 -8.11 15.86 27.78
N GLU A 269 -9.23 16.57 27.93
CA GLU A 269 -10.54 16.05 27.53
C GLU A 269 -10.62 15.81 26.04
N ASP A 270 -10.06 16.68 25.21
CA ASP A 270 -10.00 16.52 23.78
C ASP A 270 -9.10 15.34 23.36
N LEU A 271 -7.90 15.22 23.97
CA LEU A 271 -7.02 14.07 23.79
C LEU A 271 -7.74 12.77 24.14
N ARG A 272 -8.48 12.74 25.25
CA ARG A 272 -9.29 11.58 25.64
C ARG A 272 -10.35 11.24 24.59
N LYS A 273 -11.07 12.24 24.09
CA LYS A 273 -12.08 12.03 23.02
C LYS A 273 -11.45 11.46 21.75
N ARG A 274 -10.32 12.02 21.33
CA ARG A 274 -9.58 11.51 20.14
C ARG A 274 -9.09 10.09 20.33
N LEU A 275 -8.54 9.76 21.51
CA LEU A 275 -8.11 8.40 21.82
C LEU A 275 -9.27 7.40 21.86
N VAL A 276 -10.43 7.79 22.41
CA VAL A 276 -11.66 6.98 22.42
C VAL A 276 -12.12 6.73 20.98
N GLU A 277 -12.23 7.79 20.16
CA GLU A 277 -12.63 7.69 18.77
C GLU A 277 -11.67 6.82 17.96
N GLN A 278 -10.36 6.97 18.19
CA GLN A 278 -9.36 6.11 17.54
C GLN A 278 -9.52 4.65 17.93
N LYS A 279 -9.68 4.35 19.24
CA LYS A 279 -9.91 2.98 19.72
C LYS A 279 -11.22 2.39 19.21
N GLU A 280 -12.28 3.17 19.16
CA GLU A 280 -13.58 2.75 18.63
C GLU A 280 -13.48 2.40 17.14
N ASN A 281 -12.82 3.25 16.36
CA ASN A 281 -12.60 3.00 14.93
C ASN A 281 -11.72 1.78 14.69
N GLU A 282 -10.66 1.59 15.47
CA GLU A 282 -9.79 0.42 15.40
C GLU A 282 -10.54 -0.87 15.83
N ALA A 283 -11.31 -0.79 16.92
CA ALA A 283 -12.13 -1.90 17.39
C ALA A 283 -13.22 -2.27 16.36
N LYS A 284 -13.83 -1.27 15.72
CA LYS A 284 -14.82 -1.48 14.66
C LYS A 284 -14.18 -2.24 13.48
N ARG A 285 -13.06 -1.76 12.96
CA ARG A 285 -12.32 -2.42 11.85
C ARG A 285 -11.92 -3.84 12.22
N THR A 286 -11.34 -4.04 13.40
CA THR A 286 -10.92 -5.37 13.85
C THR A 286 -12.09 -6.35 13.98
N LYS A 287 -13.26 -5.87 14.43
CA LYS A 287 -14.49 -6.69 14.50
C LYS A 287 -15.02 -7.01 13.10
N GLU A 288 -15.00 -6.04 12.19
CA GLU A 288 -15.40 -6.23 10.78
C GLU A 288 -14.50 -7.28 10.12
N ASP A 289 -13.19 -7.16 10.25
CA ASP A 289 -12.21 -8.10 9.71
C ASP A 289 -12.41 -9.51 10.29
N GLU A 290 -12.59 -9.62 11.61
CA GLU A 290 -12.85 -10.91 12.27
C GLU A 290 -14.17 -11.55 11.79
N ALA A 291 -15.23 -10.75 11.62
CA ALA A 291 -16.51 -11.23 11.14
C ALA A 291 -16.40 -11.73 9.69
N ILE A 292 -15.81 -10.93 8.81
CA ILE A 292 -15.65 -11.25 7.40
C ILE A 292 -14.75 -12.49 7.24
N GLN A 293 -13.62 -12.58 7.95
CA GLN A 293 -12.76 -13.75 7.90
C GLN A 293 -13.49 -15.03 8.30
N LYS A 294 -14.33 -15.00 9.34
CA LYS A 294 -15.14 -16.15 9.76
C LYS A 294 -16.23 -16.54 8.76
N ILE A 295 -16.71 -15.61 7.96
CA ILE A 295 -17.65 -15.88 6.87
C ILE A 295 -16.89 -16.51 5.70
N ILE A 296 -15.72 -15.97 5.34
CA ILE A 296 -14.84 -16.53 4.31
C ILE A 296 -14.51 -17.98 4.61
N ASP A 297 -14.08 -18.30 5.84
CA ASP A 297 -13.71 -19.65 6.28
C ASP A 297 -14.84 -20.68 6.13
N LYS A 298 -16.10 -20.23 6.10
CA LYS A 298 -17.29 -21.08 5.97
C LYS A 298 -17.87 -21.08 4.56
N SER A 299 -17.40 -20.21 3.70
CA SER A 299 -17.86 -20.06 2.32
C SER A 299 -16.98 -20.89 1.37
N LYS A 300 -17.52 -21.21 0.20
CA LYS A 300 -16.78 -21.93 -0.84
C LYS A 300 -16.73 -21.07 -2.09
N MET A 301 -15.55 -20.91 -2.63
CA MET A 301 -15.29 -20.20 -3.87
C MET A 301 -14.02 -20.73 -4.51
N ASP A 302 -13.96 -20.75 -5.83
CA ASP A 302 -12.78 -21.15 -6.62
C ASP A 302 -12.27 -19.92 -7.36
N ILE A 303 -11.24 -19.26 -6.78
CA ILE A 303 -10.71 -18.01 -7.28
C ILE A 303 -9.67 -18.29 -8.36
N PRO A 304 -9.85 -17.76 -9.59
CA PRO A 304 -8.86 -17.90 -10.66
C PRO A 304 -7.52 -17.26 -10.29
N GLU A 305 -6.41 -17.92 -10.63
CA GLU A 305 -5.06 -17.38 -10.43
C GLU A 305 -4.89 -16.00 -11.08
N ALA A 306 -5.42 -15.83 -12.30
CA ALA A 306 -5.35 -14.55 -13.01
C ALA A 306 -6.05 -13.39 -12.26
N MET A 307 -7.09 -13.69 -11.49
CA MET A 307 -7.74 -12.68 -10.63
C MET A 307 -6.83 -12.27 -9.46
N ILE A 308 -6.14 -13.26 -8.85
CA ILE A 308 -5.18 -12.98 -7.77
C ILE A 308 -4.00 -12.18 -8.29
N ASP A 309 -3.47 -12.54 -9.47
CA ASP A 309 -2.34 -11.82 -10.08
C ASP A 309 -2.71 -10.37 -10.41
N THR A 310 -3.91 -10.14 -10.95
CA THR A 310 -4.43 -8.79 -11.22
C THR A 310 -4.55 -7.99 -9.93
N GLN A 311 -5.05 -8.58 -8.85
CA GLN A 311 -5.16 -7.92 -7.56
C GLN A 311 -3.78 -7.60 -6.96
N CYS A 312 -2.80 -8.50 -7.09
CA CYS A 312 -1.43 -8.24 -6.68
C CYS A 312 -0.83 -7.05 -7.44
N GLU A 313 -1.09 -6.94 -8.76
CA GLU A 313 -0.63 -5.79 -9.55
C GLU A 313 -1.25 -4.49 -9.06
N THR A 314 -2.55 -4.47 -8.81
CA THR A 314 -3.24 -3.31 -8.26
C THR A 314 -2.66 -2.90 -6.90
N MET A 315 -2.42 -3.85 -5.99
CA MET A 315 -1.82 -3.57 -4.68
C MET A 315 -0.38 -3.03 -4.79
N VAL A 316 0.41 -3.52 -5.73
CA VAL A 316 1.75 -2.99 -6.01
C VAL A 316 1.67 -1.57 -6.59
N GLU A 317 0.70 -1.29 -7.46
CA GLU A 317 0.46 0.06 -8.00
C GLU A 317 0.01 1.03 -6.88
N GLU A 318 -0.92 0.61 -6.00
CA GLU A 318 -1.34 1.38 -4.80
C GLU A 318 -0.15 1.68 -3.88
N PHE A 319 0.73 0.68 -3.67
CA PHE A 319 1.95 0.84 -2.89
C PHE A 319 2.93 1.83 -3.54
N ALA A 320 3.12 1.75 -4.86
CA ALA A 320 3.95 2.68 -5.61
C ALA A 320 3.44 4.13 -5.50
N GLN A 321 2.13 4.34 -5.57
CA GLN A 321 1.53 5.66 -5.40
C GLN A 321 1.76 6.21 -3.98
N ARG A 322 1.63 5.36 -2.95
CA ARG A 322 1.88 5.74 -1.55
C ARG A 322 3.33 6.14 -1.32
N ILE A 323 4.27 5.40 -1.88
CA ILE A 323 5.70 5.74 -1.83
C ILE A 323 5.98 7.05 -2.56
N ALA A 324 5.37 7.27 -3.73
CA ALA A 324 5.54 8.50 -4.49
C ALA A 324 5.07 9.74 -3.71
N GLN A 325 4.01 9.63 -2.89
CA GLN A 325 3.56 10.70 -1.99
C GLN A 325 4.61 11.04 -0.91
N SER A 326 5.45 10.07 -0.52
CA SER A 326 6.58 10.28 0.40
C SER A 326 7.84 10.79 -0.30
N GLY A 327 7.78 11.09 -1.61
CA GLY A 327 8.90 11.62 -2.39
C GLY A 327 9.90 10.56 -2.90
N LEU A 328 9.60 9.26 -2.75
CA LEU A 328 10.43 8.16 -3.22
C LEU A 328 9.81 7.52 -4.48
N SER A 329 10.63 7.12 -5.45
CA SER A 329 10.17 6.30 -6.57
C SER A 329 10.20 4.81 -6.20
N MET A 330 9.38 3.99 -6.89
CA MET A 330 9.40 2.53 -6.72
C MET A 330 10.80 1.95 -6.99
N ASP A 331 11.50 2.44 -8.02
CA ASP A 331 12.85 1.97 -8.36
C ASP A 331 13.85 2.24 -7.23
N GLN A 332 13.78 3.43 -6.62
CA GLN A 332 14.61 3.77 -5.46
C GLN A 332 14.30 2.86 -4.26
N TYR A 333 13.01 2.64 -3.98
CA TYR A 333 12.61 1.73 -2.91
C TYR A 333 13.13 0.30 -3.12
N LEU A 334 12.98 -0.25 -4.32
CA LEU A 334 13.48 -1.58 -4.66
C LEU A 334 15.01 -1.69 -4.55
N GLN A 335 15.72 -0.62 -4.95
CA GLN A 335 17.17 -0.55 -4.81
C GLN A 335 17.62 -0.52 -3.34
N PHE A 336 16.96 0.27 -2.49
CA PHE A 336 17.29 0.35 -1.06
C PHE A 336 16.92 -0.92 -0.30
N SER A 337 15.77 -1.52 -0.60
CA SER A 337 15.29 -2.73 0.07
C SER A 337 15.95 -4.02 -0.43
N GLY A 338 16.62 -3.98 -1.59
CA GLY A 338 17.16 -5.17 -2.26
C GLY A 338 16.06 -6.14 -2.74
N MET A 339 14.83 -5.67 -2.89
CA MET A 339 13.68 -6.47 -3.31
C MET A 339 13.45 -6.36 -4.82
N THR A 340 12.76 -7.34 -5.38
CA THR A 340 12.25 -7.31 -6.75
C THR A 340 10.74 -7.15 -6.75
N ILE A 341 10.15 -6.67 -7.85
CA ILE A 341 8.69 -6.57 -8.01
C ILE A 341 8.03 -7.94 -7.80
N ASP A 342 8.64 -9.03 -8.29
CA ASP A 342 8.08 -10.37 -8.13
C ASP A 342 8.03 -10.80 -6.66
N LYS A 343 9.08 -10.53 -5.88
CA LYS A 343 9.06 -10.78 -4.43
C LYS A 343 8.01 -9.95 -3.71
N LEU A 344 7.82 -8.69 -4.13
CA LEU A 344 6.78 -7.84 -3.57
C LEU A 344 5.38 -8.40 -3.88
N LYS A 345 5.16 -8.87 -5.13
CA LYS A 345 3.91 -9.55 -5.52
C LYS A 345 3.67 -10.82 -4.68
N GLU A 346 4.71 -11.63 -4.43
CA GLU A 346 4.61 -12.80 -3.56
C GLU A 346 4.23 -12.45 -2.13
N GLN A 347 4.78 -11.36 -1.59
CA GLN A 347 4.47 -10.91 -0.23
C GLN A 347 3.02 -10.43 -0.08
N VAL A 348 2.48 -9.72 -1.07
CA VAL A 348 1.11 -9.20 -1.02
C VAL A 348 0.05 -10.23 -1.42
N ARG A 349 0.46 -11.38 -2.01
CA ARG A 349 -0.45 -12.42 -2.52
C ARG A 349 -1.45 -12.96 -1.47
N PRO A 350 -1.08 -13.26 -0.21
CA PRO A 350 -2.04 -13.68 0.80
C PRO A 350 -3.09 -12.62 1.10
N GLU A 351 -2.67 -11.36 1.21
CA GLU A 351 -3.57 -10.23 1.45
C GLU A 351 -4.48 -9.98 0.24
N ALA A 352 -3.94 -10.04 -0.98
CA ALA A 352 -4.70 -9.95 -2.22
C ALA A 352 -5.80 -11.02 -2.28
N THR A 353 -5.47 -12.25 -1.91
CA THR A 353 -6.43 -13.36 -1.87
C THR A 353 -7.56 -13.08 -0.86
N THR A 354 -7.21 -12.63 0.35
CA THR A 354 -8.19 -12.26 1.38
C THR A 354 -9.08 -11.11 0.92
N ARG A 355 -8.52 -10.08 0.27
CA ARG A 355 -9.26 -8.93 -0.25
C ARG A 355 -10.27 -9.34 -1.32
N ILE A 356 -9.88 -10.25 -2.23
CA ILE A 356 -10.79 -10.82 -3.23
C ILE A 356 -11.90 -11.63 -2.55
N GLN A 357 -11.56 -12.49 -1.60
CA GLN A 357 -12.54 -13.31 -0.87
C GLN A 357 -13.55 -12.44 -0.14
N SER A 358 -13.09 -11.39 0.54
CA SER A 358 -13.96 -10.43 1.23
C SER A 358 -14.94 -9.76 0.27
N SER A 359 -14.43 -9.24 -0.86
CA SER A 359 -15.27 -8.58 -1.87
C SER A 359 -16.33 -9.53 -2.42
N LEU A 360 -15.94 -10.74 -2.83
CA LEU A 360 -16.84 -11.74 -3.40
C LEU A 360 -17.93 -12.18 -2.42
N VAL A 361 -17.56 -12.41 -1.16
CA VAL A 361 -18.51 -12.79 -0.10
C VAL A 361 -19.51 -11.66 0.17
N LEU A 362 -19.04 -10.44 0.32
CA LEU A 362 -19.90 -9.29 0.61
C LEU A 362 -20.83 -8.94 -0.56
N GLU A 363 -20.33 -9.03 -1.78
CA GLU A 363 -21.16 -8.87 -2.98
C GLU A 363 -22.26 -9.94 -3.07
N GLN A 364 -21.91 -11.20 -2.71
CA GLN A 364 -22.90 -12.27 -2.69
C GLN A 364 -23.94 -12.06 -1.58
N ILE A 365 -23.54 -11.58 -0.40
CA ILE A 365 -24.46 -11.21 0.67
C ILE A 365 -25.38 -10.08 0.21
N ALA A 366 -24.85 -9.05 -0.46
CA ALA A 366 -25.65 -7.95 -0.99
C ALA A 366 -26.70 -8.43 -2.00
N LYS A 367 -26.36 -9.43 -2.84
CA LYS A 367 -27.29 -10.05 -3.78
C LYS A 367 -28.36 -10.89 -3.08
N ASP A 368 -27.97 -11.74 -2.14
CA ASP A 368 -28.88 -12.66 -1.44
C ASP A 368 -29.88 -11.90 -0.57
N GLU A 369 -29.45 -10.81 0.05
CA GLU A 369 -30.30 -9.92 0.86
C GLU A 369 -31.02 -8.84 0.04
N ASN A 370 -30.84 -8.83 -1.30
CA ASN A 370 -31.42 -7.85 -2.22
C ASN A 370 -31.17 -6.39 -1.77
N ILE A 371 -29.93 -6.07 -1.43
CA ILE A 371 -29.55 -4.72 -1.02
C ILE A 371 -29.61 -3.78 -2.23
N GLU A 372 -30.63 -2.94 -2.27
CA GLU A 372 -30.79 -1.93 -3.31
C GLU A 372 -30.10 -0.63 -2.90
N ILE A 373 -29.33 -0.06 -3.81
CA ILE A 373 -28.72 1.25 -3.69
C ILE A 373 -29.54 2.23 -4.50
N THR A 374 -30.08 3.23 -3.81
CA THR A 374 -30.87 4.29 -4.43
C THR A 374 -29.98 5.40 -4.98
N ASP A 375 -30.54 6.24 -5.85
CA ASP A 375 -29.81 7.43 -6.32
C ASP A 375 -29.52 8.41 -5.18
N GLU A 376 -30.37 8.43 -4.13
CA GLU A 376 -30.16 9.22 -2.91
C GLU A 376 -28.92 8.75 -2.14
N ASP A 377 -28.67 7.44 -2.07
CA ASP A 377 -27.46 6.88 -1.44
C ASP A 377 -26.19 7.33 -2.19
N ILE A 378 -26.25 7.29 -3.53
CA ILE A 378 -25.14 7.73 -4.39
C ILE A 378 -24.89 9.22 -4.19
N ASP A 379 -25.94 10.01 -4.18
CA ASP A 379 -25.86 11.46 -3.97
C ASP A 379 -25.25 11.81 -2.60
N ALA A 380 -25.65 11.11 -1.55
CA ALA A 380 -25.11 11.30 -0.21
C ALA A 380 -23.61 10.95 -0.16
N GLU A 381 -23.16 9.90 -0.86
CA GLU A 381 -21.75 9.55 -0.90
C GLU A 381 -20.92 10.55 -1.71
N ILE A 382 -21.46 11.05 -2.83
CA ILE A 382 -20.84 12.13 -3.61
C ILE A 382 -20.69 13.40 -2.76
N GLU A 383 -21.69 13.75 -1.94
CA GLU A 383 -21.59 14.89 -1.03
C GLU A 383 -20.48 14.71 0.02
N LYS A 384 -20.32 13.51 0.59
CA LYS A 384 -19.23 13.21 1.53
C LYS A 384 -17.88 13.35 0.85
N MET A 385 -17.71 12.77 -0.36
CA MET A 385 -16.49 12.88 -1.14
C MET A 385 -16.19 14.34 -1.50
N ALA A 386 -17.16 15.09 -1.95
CA ALA A 386 -17.01 16.51 -2.30
C ALA A 386 -16.54 17.35 -1.10
N LYS A 387 -17.08 17.10 0.10
CA LYS A 387 -16.63 17.74 1.35
C LYS A 387 -15.19 17.37 1.68
N ALA A 388 -14.80 16.11 1.52
CA ALA A 388 -13.44 15.64 1.79
C ALA A 388 -12.41 16.26 0.84
N TYR A 389 -12.78 16.47 -0.43
CA TYR A 389 -11.91 17.10 -1.44
C TYR A 389 -12.04 18.63 -1.50
N GLY A 390 -12.91 19.25 -0.70
CA GLY A 390 -13.15 20.69 -0.75
C GLY A 390 -13.76 21.16 -2.08
N MET A 391 -14.56 20.32 -2.73
CA MET A 391 -15.20 20.56 -4.02
C MET A 391 -16.73 20.68 -3.87
N GLU A 392 -17.37 21.27 -4.88
CA GLU A 392 -18.85 21.27 -4.98
C GLU A 392 -19.35 19.91 -5.50
N ALA A 393 -20.38 19.34 -4.87
CA ALA A 393 -20.92 18.02 -5.23
C ALA A 393 -21.39 17.95 -6.70
N ASP A 394 -21.98 19.04 -7.21
CA ASP A 394 -22.46 19.11 -8.60
C ASP A 394 -21.31 18.99 -9.62
N LYS A 395 -20.16 19.59 -9.32
CA LYS A 395 -18.95 19.43 -10.17
C LYS A 395 -18.43 18.00 -10.16
N LEU A 396 -18.41 17.37 -8.99
CA LEU A 396 -17.96 15.98 -8.88
C LEU A 396 -18.90 15.06 -9.68
N LYS A 397 -20.23 15.26 -9.59
CA LYS A 397 -21.24 14.54 -10.40
C LYS A 397 -21.02 14.66 -11.91
N GLU A 398 -20.63 15.85 -12.38
CA GLU A 398 -20.41 16.12 -13.81
C GLU A 398 -19.16 15.37 -14.34
N TYR A 399 -18.14 15.19 -13.51
CA TYR A 399 -16.94 14.44 -13.87
C TYR A 399 -17.14 12.92 -13.80
N MET A 400 -18.15 12.43 -13.10
CA MET A 400 -18.42 10.99 -12.95
C MET A 400 -19.21 10.47 -14.14
N GLY A 401 -18.61 9.52 -14.86
CA GLY A 401 -19.26 8.75 -15.92
C GLY A 401 -20.16 7.63 -15.38
N GLU A 402 -20.84 6.94 -16.28
CA GLU A 402 -21.74 5.81 -15.92
C GLU A 402 -20.96 4.63 -15.29
N SER A 403 -19.69 4.44 -15.69
CA SER A 403 -18.82 3.41 -15.14
C SER A 403 -18.47 3.67 -13.68
N GLU A 404 -18.11 4.90 -13.35
CA GLU A 404 -17.79 5.34 -12.00
C GLU A 404 -18.99 5.25 -11.07
N LYS A 405 -20.19 5.63 -11.55
CA LYS A 405 -21.43 5.47 -10.80
C LYS A 405 -21.77 4.01 -10.53
N LYS A 406 -21.55 3.13 -11.51
CA LYS A 406 -21.75 1.69 -11.35
C LYS A 406 -20.78 1.10 -10.32
N SER A 407 -19.52 1.52 -10.34
CA SER A 407 -18.54 1.11 -9.34
C SER A 407 -18.95 1.58 -7.94
N MET A 408 -19.29 2.87 -7.79
CA MET A 408 -19.76 3.42 -6.52
C MET A 408 -20.99 2.69 -5.98
N LYS A 409 -21.94 2.34 -6.87
CA LYS A 409 -23.12 1.56 -6.50
C LYS A 409 -22.75 0.19 -5.92
N ASN A 410 -21.76 -0.48 -6.50
CA ASN A 410 -21.26 -1.75 -5.99
C ASN A 410 -20.56 -1.57 -4.64
N ASP A 411 -19.73 -0.55 -4.49
CA ASP A 411 -19.01 -0.26 -3.26
C ASP A 411 -19.97 0.06 -2.10
N LEU A 412 -21.03 0.85 -2.37
CA LEU A 412 -22.08 1.13 -1.40
C LEU A 412 -22.88 -0.14 -1.03
N ALA A 413 -23.13 -1.03 -1.98
CA ALA A 413 -23.81 -2.30 -1.69
C ALA A 413 -22.94 -3.19 -0.78
N ILE A 414 -21.64 -3.24 -1.01
CA ILE A 414 -20.67 -3.93 -0.16
C ILE A 414 -20.65 -3.31 1.24
N GLN A 415 -20.61 -1.98 1.35
CA GLN A 415 -20.64 -1.28 2.63
C GLN A 415 -21.91 -1.59 3.42
N LYS A 416 -23.09 -1.52 2.79
CA LYS A 416 -24.36 -1.89 3.44
C LYS A 416 -24.41 -3.37 3.82
N ALA A 417 -23.75 -4.27 3.07
CA ALA A 417 -23.62 -5.67 3.44
C ALA A 417 -22.76 -5.87 4.70
N VAL A 418 -21.67 -5.10 4.83
CA VAL A 418 -20.85 -5.10 6.06
C VAL A 418 -21.69 -4.59 7.24
N GLU A 419 -22.42 -3.48 7.09
CA GLU A 419 -23.31 -2.94 8.13
C GLU A 419 -24.36 -3.98 8.57
N LEU A 420 -25.02 -4.64 7.60
CA LEU A 420 -25.97 -5.70 7.88
C LEU A 420 -25.37 -6.87 8.68
N VAL A 421 -24.18 -7.32 8.31
CA VAL A 421 -23.45 -8.37 9.02
C VAL A 421 -23.13 -7.91 10.44
N MET A 422 -22.62 -6.68 10.60
CA MET A 422 -22.20 -6.13 11.89
C MET A 422 -23.38 -5.90 12.84
N ASP A 423 -24.53 -5.49 12.34
CA ASP A 423 -25.78 -5.36 13.14
C ASP A 423 -26.24 -6.70 13.72
N ASN A 424 -25.89 -7.80 13.08
CA ASN A 424 -26.26 -9.15 13.49
C ASN A 424 -25.14 -9.92 14.21
N VAL A 425 -24.00 -9.30 14.46
CA VAL A 425 -22.86 -9.91 15.16
C VAL A 425 -23.16 -10.17 16.62
N LYS A 426 -22.63 -11.26 17.16
CA LYS A 426 -22.67 -11.58 18.60
C LYS A 426 -21.28 -11.35 19.20
N GLU A 427 -21.19 -10.46 20.16
CA GLU A 427 -19.95 -10.23 20.87
C GLU A 427 -19.71 -11.29 21.97
N ARG A 428 -18.48 -11.80 22.02
CA ARG A 428 -18.00 -12.68 23.06
C ARG A 428 -16.79 -12.07 23.76
N ALA A 429 -16.79 -12.08 25.08
CA ALA A 429 -15.60 -11.66 25.84
C ALA A 429 -14.36 -12.44 25.42
N LYS A 430 -13.22 -11.75 25.29
CA LYS A 430 -11.93 -12.37 24.97
C LYS A 430 -11.63 -13.42 26.04
N ALA A 431 -11.45 -14.68 25.67
CA ALA A 431 -11.03 -15.70 26.61
C ALA A 431 -9.67 -15.31 27.19
N LYS A 432 -9.55 -15.16 28.50
CA LYS A 432 -8.25 -14.89 29.15
C LYS A 432 -7.25 -15.95 28.66
N SER A 433 -6.14 -15.51 28.10
CA SER A 433 -5.10 -16.45 27.67
C SER A 433 -4.58 -17.18 28.89
N LYS A 434 -4.40 -18.51 28.81
CA LYS A 434 -3.87 -19.34 29.92
C LYS A 434 -2.55 -18.81 30.51
N LYS A 435 -1.79 -18.05 29.74
CA LYS A 435 -0.53 -17.42 30.18
C LYS A 435 -0.70 -16.22 31.11
N ALA A 436 -1.83 -15.48 31.02
CA ALA A 436 -2.13 -14.37 31.91
C ALA A 436 -2.71 -14.86 33.25
N ALA A 437 -3.40 -16.03 33.26
CA ALA A 437 -3.90 -16.62 34.45
C ALA A 437 -2.78 -17.21 35.34
N GLU A 438 -1.71 -17.76 34.74
CA GLU A 438 -0.55 -18.29 35.49
C GLU A 438 0.30 -17.16 36.11
N SER A 439 0.31 -15.97 35.53
CA SER A 439 1.04 -14.82 36.10
C SER A 439 0.26 -14.11 37.22
N GLU A 440 -1.08 -14.16 37.24
CA GLU A 440 -1.90 -13.63 38.34
C GLU A 440 -1.93 -14.58 39.54
N GLU A 441 -1.88 -15.92 39.33
CA GLU A 441 -1.77 -16.87 40.42
C GLU A 441 -0.40 -16.86 41.11
N ALA A 442 0.69 -16.57 40.37
CA ALA A 442 2.02 -16.45 40.93
C ALA A 442 2.25 -15.15 41.72
N ALA A 443 1.46 -14.08 41.46
CA ALA A 443 1.56 -12.81 42.17
C ALA A 443 0.69 -12.73 43.44
N THR A 444 -0.15 -13.75 43.71
CA THR A 444 -0.99 -13.82 44.91
C THR A 444 -0.47 -14.81 45.96
N GLU A 445 0.66 -15.51 45.70
CA GLU A 445 1.32 -16.41 46.65
C GLU A 445 2.66 -15.88 47.22
N GLU A 446 3.01 -14.61 47.03
CA GLU A 446 4.04 -13.89 47.75
C GLU A 446 3.34 -12.78 48.58
#